data_44209404a7a9c9d26ece02436a43203f
#
_entry.id   44209404a7a9c9d26ece02436a43203f
#
_cell.length_a   1.000
_cell.length_b   1.000
_cell.length_c   1.000
_cell.angle_alpha   90.00
_cell.angle_beta   90.00
_cell.angle_gamma   90.00
#
_symmetry.space_group_name_H-M   'P 1'
#
loop_
_entity.id
_entity.type
_entity.pdbx_description
1 polymer ?
#
loop_
_entity_poly.entity_id
_entity_poly.type
_entity_poly.pdbx_seq_one_letter_code
_entity_poly.pdbx_strand_id
1 'polypeptide(L)'
;MKSTNITYMINEAKYKLYYSLISTLLCFCICFFYKDVFLFYHLKLCQTAFGNTKIAFVTFHVTETFYAMATLGVYMSCIAVFPFWLYCIHTFLRPSRFQKEAFLQAIYFCIIVFLCYSSYCITVSILLPTILQFFIALDTLQTWQHVPRVLDYIFFIVSLNGSMHVLSQLPLLSVYCFFVFSFKPSNLTHTRKYWHVCLLCVSAFICPPDVGLQLTCSFCLICLFECVYGCICIANVYKKTFSENC
;
A
#
# COMPACT_ATOMS: atom_id res chain seq x y z
N MET A 1 23.11 33.23 11.00
CA MET A 1 21.91 32.66 11.61
C MET A 1 21.05 31.78 10.69
N LYS A 2 20.81 32.11 9.40
CA LYS A 2 20.06 31.24 8.47
C LYS A 2 20.81 29.94 8.09
N SER A 3 22.10 29.95 7.92
CA SER A 3 22.90 28.79 7.53
C SER A 3 22.99 27.71 8.62
N THR A 4 23.02 28.11 9.89
CA THR A 4 23.07 27.18 11.04
C THR A 4 21.76 26.42 11.18
N ASN A 5 20.62 27.02 10.88
CA ASN A 5 19.31 26.33 10.93
C ASN A 5 19.18 25.29 9.80
N ILE A 6 19.70 25.56 8.60
CA ILE A 6 19.64 24.61 7.47
C ILE A 6 20.54 23.41 7.74
N THR A 7 21.75 23.61 8.26
CA THR A 7 22.67 22.51 8.60
C THR A 7 22.10 21.61 9.70
N TYR A 8 21.42 22.20 10.69
CA TYR A 8 20.72 21.44 11.74
C TYR A 8 19.61 20.57 11.18
N MET A 9 18.75 21.13 10.31
CA MET A 9 17.66 20.37 9.66
C MET A 9 18.19 19.23 8.79
N ILE A 10 19.27 19.46 8.04
CA ILE A 10 19.91 18.42 7.22
C ILE A 10 20.46 17.30 8.10
N ASN A 11 21.11 17.63 9.21
CA ASN A 11 21.63 16.62 10.13
C ASN A 11 20.49 15.82 10.78
N GLU A 12 19.41 16.46 11.20
CA GLU A 12 18.24 15.77 11.73
C GLU A 12 17.61 14.80 10.70
N ALA A 13 17.49 15.23 9.44
CA ALA A 13 17.02 14.38 8.36
C ALA A 13 17.91 13.15 8.16
N LYS A 14 19.25 13.34 8.18
CA LYS A 14 20.22 12.24 8.08
C LYS A 14 20.05 11.23 9.21
N TYR A 15 19.95 11.67 10.47
CA TYR A 15 19.75 10.76 11.60
C TYR A 15 18.46 9.95 11.48
N LYS A 16 17.35 10.60 11.12
CA LYS A 16 16.06 9.90 10.92
C LYS A 16 16.14 8.87 9.78
N LEU A 17 16.85 9.20 8.70
CA LEU A 17 17.09 8.29 7.60
C LEU A 17 17.94 7.09 8.03
N TYR A 18 18.99 7.30 8.83
CA TYR A 18 19.78 6.19 9.39
C TYR A 18 18.92 5.26 10.27
N TYR A 19 18.10 5.82 11.17
CA TYR A 19 17.22 5.00 12.00
C TYR A 19 16.21 4.20 11.17
N SER A 20 15.67 4.79 10.10
CA SER A 20 14.74 4.08 9.21
C SER A 20 15.44 2.94 8.45
N LEU A 21 16.67 3.14 7.97
CA LEU A 21 17.46 2.10 7.31
C LEU A 21 17.84 0.96 8.26
N ILE A 22 18.29 1.27 9.47
CA ILE A 22 18.62 0.25 10.48
C ILE A 22 17.37 -0.55 10.84
N SER A 23 16.23 0.11 11.04
CA SER A 23 14.95 -0.55 11.33
C SER A 23 14.52 -1.50 10.21
N THR A 24 14.66 -1.10 8.93
CA THR A 24 14.35 -1.97 7.81
C THR A 24 15.26 -3.18 7.74
N LEU A 25 16.54 -2.99 7.97
CA LEU A 25 17.53 -4.06 7.94
C LEU A 25 17.28 -5.08 9.06
N LEU A 26 17.00 -4.62 10.29
CA LEU A 26 16.64 -5.50 11.40
C LEU A 26 15.35 -6.27 11.13
N CYS A 27 14.32 -5.58 10.62
CA CYS A 27 13.05 -6.23 10.28
C CYS A 27 13.23 -7.24 9.13
N PHE A 28 14.07 -6.94 8.14
CA PHE A 28 14.41 -7.88 7.09
C PHE A 28 15.07 -9.15 7.63
N CYS A 29 16.03 -9.03 8.55
CA CYS A 29 16.64 -10.19 9.19
C CYS A 29 15.60 -11.08 9.89
N ILE A 30 14.65 -10.47 10.61
CA ILE A 30 13.56 -11.20 11.26
C ILE A 30 12.66 -11.87 10.22
N CYS A 31 12.20 -11.14 9.21
CA CYS A 31 11.34 -11.69 8.16
C CYS A 31 12.03 -12.81 7.37
N PHE A 32 13.32 -12.67 7.13
CA PHE A 32 14.11 -13.72 6.46
C PHE A 32 14.29 -14.97 7.33
N PHE A 33 14.37 -14.82 8.65
CA PHE A 33 14.37 -15.96 9.57
C PHE A 33 13.05 -16.75 9.51
N TYR A 34 11.91 -16.05 9.42
CA TYR A 34 10.58 -16.66 9.28
C TYR A 34 10.10 -16.84 7.83
N LYS A 35 11.01 -16.86 6.87
CA LYS A 35 10.73 -16.95 5.43
C LYS A 35 9.79 -18.09 5.05
N ASP A 36 9.96 -19.26 5.66
CA ASP A 36 9.19 -20.45 5.34
C ASP A 36 7.71 -20.31 5.75
N VAL A 37 7.44 -19.60 6.85
CA VAL A 37 6.08 -19.31 7.31
C VAL A 37 5.37 -18.38 6.33
N PHE A 38 6.05 -17.30 5.89
CA PHE A 38 5.49 -16.37 4.91
C PHE A 38 5.26 -17.03 3.56
N LEU A 39 6.21 -17.84 3.09
CA LEU A 39 6.07 -18.60 1.85
C LEU A 39 4.88 -19.56 1.93
N PHE A 40 4.78 -20.33 3.00
CA PHE A 40 3.68 -21.27 3.23
C PHE A 40 2.32 -20.54 3.23
N TYR A 41 2.21 -19.39 3.88
CA TYR A 41 0.99 -18.60 3.91
C TYR A 41 0.54 -18.19 2.51
N HIS A 42 1.43 -17.65 1.67
CA HIS A 42 1.11 -17.21 0.32
C HIS A 42 0.82 -18.39 -0.63
N LEU A 43 1.53 -19.51 -0.48
CA LEU A 43 1.26 -20.72 -1.25
C LEU A 43 -0.09 -21.36 -0.86
N LYS A 44 -0.45 -21.32 0.42
CA LYS A 44 -1.76 -21.79 0.88
C LYS A 44 -2.91 -20.99 0.29
N LEU A 45 -2.76 -19.68 0.15
CA LEU A 45 -3.75 -18.83 -0.53
C LEU A 45 -3.94 -19.25 -1.99
N CYS A 46 -2.87 -19.59 -2.69
CA CYS A 46 -2.94 -20.15 -4.03
C CYS A 46 -3.73 -21.47 -4.04
N GLN A 47 -3.41 -22.38 -3.14
CA GLN A 47 -4.12 -23.69 -3.06
C GLN A 47 -5.62 -23.53 -2.79
N THR A 48 -6.00 -22.58 -1.94
CA THR A 48 -7.43 -22.31 -1.69
C THR A 48 -8.15 -21.76 -2.94
N ALA A 49 -7.48 -20.91 -3.71
CA ALA A 49 -8.00 -20.40 -4.98
C ALA A 49 -8.23 -21.51 -6.03
N PHE A 50 -7.39 -22.53 -6.03
CA PHE A 50 -7.47 -23.70 -6.91
C PHE A 50 -8.39 -24.82 -6.39
N GLY A 51 -9.27 -24.55 -5.42
CA GLY A 51 -10.24 -25.54 -4.91
C GLY A 51 -9.60 -26.70 -4.14
N ASN A 52 -8.53 -26.44 -3.38
CA ASN A 52 -7.75 -27.41 -2.60
C ASN A 52 -7.07 -28.54 -3.42
N THR A 53 -6.97 -28.39 -4.74
CA THR A 53 -6.15 -29.30 -5.54
C THR A 53 -4.68 -29.09 -5.18
N LYS A 54 -3.91 -30.16 -5.01
CA LYS A 54 -2.48 -30.07 -4.74
C LYS A 54 -1.77 -29.55 -5.99
N ILE A 55 -1.44 -28.27 -6.01
CA ILE A 55 -0.66 -27.68 -7.09
C ILE A 55 0.82 -28.00 -6.82
N ALA A 56 1.47 -28.64 -7.78
CA ALA A 56 2.90 -28.81 -7.77
C ALA A 56 3.56 -27.55 -8.30
N PHE A 57 4.34 -26.86 -7.48
CA PHE A 57 5.20 -25.78 -7.92
C PHE A 57 6.53 -26.34 -8.44
N VAL A 58 7.03 -25.80 -9.54
CA VAL A 58 8.30 -26.24 -10.14
C VAL A 58 9.36 -25.17 -9.94
N THR A 59 10.55 -25.60 -9.63
CA THR A 59 11.77 -24.78 -9.59
C THR A 59 12.77 -25.33 -10.59
N PHE A 60 13.32 -24.46 -11.45
CA PHE A 60 14.31 -24.89 -12.46
C PHE A 60 15.75 -24.81 -11.93
N HIS A 61 16.01 -23.85 -11.05
CA HIS A 61 17.33 -23.66 -10.43
C HIS A 61 17.22 -23.64 -8.92
N VAL A 62 18.24 -24.18 -8.25
CA VAL A 62 18.32 -24.20 -6.77
C VAL A 62 18.30 -22.77 -6.19
N THR A 63 18.85 -21.81 -6.93
CA THR A 63 18.89 -20.39 -6.52
C THR A 63 17.54 -19.68 -6.60
N GLU A 64 16.58 -20.19 -7.39
CA GLU A 64 15.26 -19.56 -7.55
C GLU A 64 14.48 -19.49 -6.25
N THR A 65 14.50 -20.54 -5.46
CA THR A 65 13.85 -20.58 -4.14
C THR A 65 14.43 -19.55 -3.19
N PHE A 66 15.76 -19.38 -3.22
CA PHE A 66 16.41 -18.37 -2.41
C PHE A 66 16.00 -16.95 -2.81
N TYR A 67 15.97 -16.64 -4.12
CA TYR A 67 15.51 -15.34 -4.62
C TYR A 67 14.05 -15.08 -4.29
N ALA A 68 13.18 -16.06 -4.43
CA ALA A 68 11.77 -15.95 -4.06
C ALA A 68 11.58 -15.65 -2.57
N MET A 69 12.32 -16.34 -1.70
CA MET A 69 12.28 -16.10 -0.26
C MET A 69 12.88 -14.75 0.13
N ALA A 70 13.95 -14.31 -0.53
CA ALA A 70 14.57 -13.01 -0.29
C ALA A 70 13.65 -11.87 -0.72
N THR A 71 13.04 -11.95 -1.89
CA THR A 71 12.09 -10.92 -2.39
C THR A 71 10.86 -10.81 -1.50
N LEU A 72 10.30 -11.95 -1.07
CA LEU A 72 9.18 -11.96 -0.13
C LEU A 72 9.58 -11.37 1.22
N GLY A 73 10.76 -11.70 1.74
CA GLY A 73 11.29 -11.16 2.99
C GLY A 73 11.49 -9.64 2.95
N VAL A 74 12.05 -9.11 1.85
CA VAL A 74 12.18 -7.66 1.64
C VAL A 74 10.81 -6.99 1.62
N TYR A 75 9.87 -7.54 0.87
CA TYR A 75 8.52 -7.00 0.76
C TYR A 75 7.81 -6.95 2.12
N MET A 76 7.82 -8.05 2.88
CA MET A 76 7.19 -8.12 4.20
C MET A 76 7.85 -7.17 5.20
N SER A 77 9.18 -7.02 5.14
CA SER A 77 9.89 -6.06 5.98
C SER A 77 9.52 -4.60 5.66
N CYS A 78 9.36 -4.26 4.39
CA CYS A 78 8.90 -2.92 3.98
C CYS A 78 7.50 -2.59 4.52
N ILE A 79 6.55 -3.53 4.42
CA ILE A 79 5.20 -3.35 4.97
C ILE A 79 5.24 -3.18 6.49
N ALA A 80 5.99 -4.02 7.20
CA ALA A 80 6.08 -3.97 8.65
C ALA A 80 6.71 -2.67 9.16
N VAL A 81 7.72 -2.14 8.47
CA VAL A 81 8.44 -0.91 8.87
C VAL A 81 7.75 0.36 8.35
N PHE A 82 6.81 0.25 7.43
CA PHE A 82 6.14 1.39 6.83
C PHE A 82 5.58 2.41 7.86
N PRO A 83 4.87 2.01 8.95
CA PRO A 83 4.41 2.96 9.95
C PRO A 83 5.56 3.70 10.65
N PHE A 84 6.70 3.05 10.83
CA PHE A 84 7.86 3.70 11.43
C PHE A 84 8.49 4.74 10.47
N TRP A 85 8.53 4.47 9.18
CA TRP A 85 8.96 5.45 8.17
C TRP A 85 8.08 6.69 8.18
N LEU A 86 6.76 6.48 8.21
CA LEU A 86 5.81 7.57 8.30
C LEU A 86 5.96 8.38 9.59
N TYR A 87 6.23 7.70 10.71
CA TYR A 87 6.50 8.36 11.98
C TYR A 87 7.76 9.23 11.91
N CYS A 88 8.84 8.76 11.29
CA CYS A 88 10.06 9.53 11.09
C CYS A 88 9.81 10.79 10.25
N ILE A 89 9.04 10.67 9.17
CA ILE A 89 8.63 11.79 8.30
C ILE A 89 7.76 12.78 9.09
N HIS A 90 6.76 12.27 9.81
CA HIS A 90 5.86 13.11 10.62
C HIS A 90 6.64 13.91 11.67
N THR A 91 7.55 13.27 12.40
CA THR A 91 8.35 13.91 13.44
C THR A 91 9.31 14.95 12.85
N PHE A 92 9.80 14.74 11.62
CA PHE A 92 10.62 15.71 10.91
C PHE A 92 9.83 16.97 10.51
N LEU A 93 8.57 16.82 10.11
CA LEU A 93 7.70 17.92 9.66
C LEU A 93 7.05 18.69 10.82
N ARG A 94 6.98 18.08 12.02
CA ARG A 94 6.29 18.65 13.19
C ARG A 94 6.81 20.02 13.65
N PRO A 95 8.13 20.31 13.71
CA PRO A 95 8.64 21.58 14.20
C PRO A 95 8.25 22.79 13.37
N SER A 96 7.87 22.61 12.12
CA SER A 96 7.49 23.67 11.19
C SER A 96 6.02 24.10 11.32
N ARG A 97 5.21 23.52 12.22
CA ARG A 97 3.75 23.68 12.26
C ARG A 97 3.21 24.08 13.62
N PHE A 98 2.05 24.78 13.60
CA PHE A 98 1.33 25.14 14.81
C PHE A 98 0.69 23.92 15.48
N GLN A 99 0.45 23.98 16.80
CA GLN A 99 -0.07 22.85 17.59
C GLN A 99 -1.41 22.28 17.04
N LYS A 100 -2.32 23.14 16.55
CA LYS A 100 -3.58 22.70 15.94
C LYS A 100 -3.39 21.90 14.66
N GLU A 101 -2.39 22.24 13.86
CA GLU A 101 -2.04 21.52 12.64
C GLU A 101 -1.34 20.20 12.94
N ALA A 102 -0.59 20.12 14.04
CA ALA A 102 0.07 18.90 14.48
C ALA A 102 -0.93 17.78 14.86
N PHE A 103 -2.07 18.14 15.45
CA PHE A 103 -3.15 17.20 15.75
C PHE A 103 -3.79 16.61 14.49
N LEU A 104 -4.12 17.46 13.52
CA LEU A 104 -4.63 17.01 12.23
C LEU A 104 -3.63 16.07 11.51
N GLN A 105 -2.35 16.39 11.56
CA GLN A 105 -1.31 15.53 11.01
C GLN A 105 -1.26 14.16 11.68
N ALA A 106 -1.45 14.07 12.99
CA ALA A 106 -1.49 12.78 13.70
C ALA A 106 -2.67 11.92 13.21
N ILE A 107 -3.85 12.52 12.99
CA ILE A 107 -5.01 11.82 12.41
C ILE A 107 -4.68 11.31 11.02
N TYR A 108 -4.06 12.13 10.17
CA TYR A 108 -3.61 11.71 8.84
C TYR A 108 -2.67 10.53 8.89
N PHE A 109 -1.71 10.56 9.81
CA PHE A 109 -0.78 9.47 10.02
C PHE A 109 -1.52 8.16 10.33
N CYS A 110 -2.47 8.18 11.26
CA CYS A 110 -3.28 7.01 11.59
C CYS A 110 -4.09 6.49 10.39
N ILE A 111 -4.68 7.39 9.60
CA ILE A 111 -5.43 7.02 8.39
C ILE A 111 -4.52 6.37 7.35
N ILE A 112 -3.32 6.91 7.10
CA ILE A 112 -2.34 6.34 6.17
C ILE A 112 -1.94 4.93 6.59
N VAL A 113 -1.63 4.72 7.87
CA VAL A 113 -1.26 3.40 8.40
C VAL A 113 -2.41 2.42 8.26
N PHE A 114 -3.63 2.83 8.62
CA PHE A 114 -4.82 2.00 8.46
C PHE A 114 -5.07 1.58 7.01
N LEU A 115 -4.98 2.51 6.06
CA LEU A 115 -5.14 2.22 4.64
C LEU A 115 -4.05 1.32 4.09
N CYS A 116 -2.83 1.47 4.58
CA CYS A 116 -1.73 0.61 4.22
C CYS A 116 -2.04 -0.86 4.53
N TYR A 117 -2.44 -1.15 5.76
CA TYR A 117 -2.77 -2.52 6.14
C TYR A 117 -4.09 -3.03 5.55
N SER A 118 -5.10 -2.16 5.40
CA SER A 118 -6.36 -2.54 4.76
C SER A 118 -6.18 -2.88 3.28
N SER A 119 -5.34 -2.13 2.56
CA SER A 119 -5.01 -2.44 1.16
C SER A 119 -4.31 -3.79 1.02
N TYR A 120 -3.38 -4.11 1.92
CA TYR A 120 -2.75 -5.43 1.95
C TYR A 120 -3.78 -6.54 2.18
N CYS A 121 -4.65 -6.40 3.19
CA CYS A 121 -5.69 -7.38 3.48
C CYS A 121 -6.65 -7.57 2.29
N ILE A 122 -7.11 -6.49 1.66
CA ILE A 122 -8.01 -6.54 0.52
C ILE A 122 -7.34 -7.25 -0.67
N THR A 123 -6.10 -6.92 -0.95
CA THR A 123 -5.36 -7.52 -2.06
C THR A 123 -5.16 -9.02 -1.86
N VAL A 124 -4.78 -9.44 -0.66
CA VAL A 124 -4.51 -10.85 -0.34
C VAL A 124 -5.80 -11.68 -0.23
N SER A 125 -6.87 -11.12 0.36
CA SER A 125 -8.09 -11.88 0.63
C SER A 125 -9.10 -11.89 -0.53
N ILE A 126 -9.13 -10.84 -1.36
CA ILE A 126 -10.12 -10.67 -2.42
C ILE A 126 -9.45 -10.72 -3.79
N LEU A 127 -8.50 -9.81 -4.04
CA LEU A 127 -7.97 -9.58 -5.38
C LEU A 127 -7.12 -10.75 -5.86
N LEU A 128 -6.21 -11.24 -5.04
CA LEU A 128 -5.31 -12.35 -5.39
C LEU A 128 -6.09 -13.63 -5.73
N PRO A 129 -7.05 -14.12 -4.89
CA PRO A 129 -7.82 -15.30 -5.25
C PRO A 129 -8.65 -15.11 -6.52
N THR A 130 -9.26 -13.93 -6.72
CA THR A 130 -10.08 -13.65 -7.91
C THR A 130 -9.26 -13.70 -9.19
N ILE A 131 -8.07 -13.12 -9.18
CA ILE A 131 -7.16 -13.13 -10.34
C ILE A 131 -6.67 -14.56 -10.62
N LEU A 132 -6.34 -15.33 -9.58
CA LEU A 132 -5.91 -16.71 -9.74
C LEU A 132 -7.02 -17.58 -10.32
N GLN A 133 -8.29 -17.44 -9.83
CA GLN A 133 -9.44 -18.14 -10.39
C GLN A 133 -9.67 -17.79 -11.86
N PHE A 134 -9.49 -16.53 -12.24
CA PHE A 134 -9.56 -16.11 -13.64
C PHE A 134 -8.53 -16.84 -14.51
N PHE A 135 -7.26 -16.92 -14.08
CA PHE A 135 -6.24 -17.67 -14.82
C PHE A 135 -6.56 -19.16 -14.93
N ILE A 136 -7.10 -19.77 -13.87
CA ILE A 136 -7.54 -21.18 -13.90
C ILE A 136 -8.66 -21.38 -14.90
N ALA A 137 -9.64 -20.47 -14.92
CA ALA A 137 -10.76 -20.54 -15.87
C ALA A 137 -10.28 -20.46 -17.32
N LEU A 138 -9.23 -19.69 -17.61
CA LEU A 138 -8.59 -19.66 -18.93
C LEU A 138 -7.93 -21.01 -19.28
N ASP A 139 -7.30 -21.67 -18.31
CA ASP A 139 -6.63 -22.95 -18.53
C ASP A 139 -7.59 -24.10 -18.82
N THR A 140 -8.78 -24.09 -18.22
CA THR A 140 -9.81 -25.11 -18.50
C THR A 140 -10.32 -25.07 -19.94
N LEU A 141 -10.13 -23.95 -20.65
CA LEU A 141 -10.46 -23.79 -22.06
C LEU A 141 -9.35 -24.30 -23.00
N GLN A 142 -8.16 -24.60 -22.46
CA GLN A 142 -6.99 -25.05 -23.22
C GLN A 142 -6.50 -26.38 -22.67
N THR A 143 -5.95 -27.21 -23.55
CA THR A 143 -5.43 -28.56 -23.19
C THR A 143 -4.06 -28.55 -22.47
N TRP A 144 -3.64 -27.41 -21.99
CA TRP A 144 -2.31 -27.20 -21.43
C TRP A 144 -2.39 -27.22 -19.90
N GLN A 145 -1.50 -27.97 -19.26
CA GLN A 145 -1.37 -27.97 -17.80
C GLN A 145 -0.37 -26.88 -17.38
N HIS A 146 -0.87 -25.82 -16.77
CA HIS A 146 0.02 -24.81 -16.18
C HIS A 146 0.56 -25.30 -14.84
N VAL A 147 1.87 -25.47 -14.77
CA VAL A 147 2.60 -25.71 -13.53
C VAL A 147 3.30 -24.39 -13.18
N PRO A 148 2.82 -23.65 -12.17
CA PRO A 148 3.39 -22.35 -11.85
C PRO A 148 4.81 -22.50 -11.27
N ARG A 149 5.73 -21.60 -11.68
CA ARG A 149 7.05 -21.47 -11.07
C ARG A 149 6.93 -20.68 -9.77
N VAL A 150 7.62 -21.15 -8.72
CA VAL A 150 7.61 -20.49 -7.41
C VAL A 150 8.06 -19.04 -7.52
N LEU A 151 9.14 -18.77 -8.24
CA LEU A 151 9.71 -17.43 -8.38
C LEU A 151 8.74 -16.47 -9.07
N ASP A 152 8.17 -16.86 -10.21
CA ASP A 152 7.25 -16.02 -10.99
C ASP A 152 5.97 -15.73 -10.19
N TYR A 153 5.48 -16.72 -9.45
CA TYR A 153 4.33 -16.56 -8.56
C TYR A 153 4.61 -15.55 -7.44
N ILE A 154 5.75 -15.64 -6.78
CA ILE A 154 6.11 -14.68 -5.72
C ILE A 154 6.31 -13.28 -6.28
N PHE A 155 6.98 -13.12 -7.43
CA PHE A 155 7.10 -11.82 -8.09
C PHE A 155 5.73 -11.24 -8.46
N PHE A 156 4.82 -12.06 -8.95
CA PHE A 156 3.44 -11.63 -9.23
C PHE A 156 2.74 -11.11 -7.98
N ILE A 157 2.80 -11.85 -6.86
CA ILE A 157 2.20 -11.42 -5.59
C ILE A 157 2.81 -10.10 -5.10
N VAL A 158 4.13 -10.00 -5.09
CA VAL A 158 4.84 -8.81 -4.61
C VAL A 158 4.53 -7.60 -5.49
N SER A 159 4.50 -7.75 -6.81
CA SER A 159 4.17 -6.67 -7.74
C SER A 159 2.71 -6.22 -7.60
N LEU A 160 1.77 -7.16 -7.50
CA LEU A 160 0.36 -6.89 -7.32
C LEU A 160 0.09 -6.15 -5.99
N ASN A 161 0.59 -6.69 -4.89
CA ASN A 161 0.45 -6.07 -3.58
C ASN A 161 1.16 -4.71 -3.51
N GLY A 162 2.36 -4.60 -4.07
CA GLY A 162 3.13 -3.36 -4.10
C GLY A 162 2.42 -2.25 -4.87
N SER A 163 1.88 -2.57 -6.04
CA SER A 163 1.10 -1.62 -6.84
C SER A 163 -0.16 -1.16 -6.13
N MET A 164 -0.93 -2.09 -5.53
CA MET A 164 -2.11 -1.76 -4.74
C MET A 164 -1.79 -0.91 -3.52
N HIS A 165 -0.66 -1.16 -2.88
CA HIS A 165 -0.19 -0.38 -1.75
C HIS A 165 0.08 1.08 -2.12
N VAL A 166 0.82 1.30 -3.21
CA VAL A 166 1.10 2.64 -3.74
C VAL A 166 -0.21 3.34 -4.13
N LEU A 167 -1.10 2.65 -4.82
CA LEU A 167 -2.37 3.21 -5.28
C LEU A 167 -3.31 3.63 -4.15
N SER A 168 -3.38 2.84 -3.08
CA SER A 168 -4.19 3.18 -1.91
C SER A 168 -3.72 4.46 -1.20
N GLN A 169 -2.46 4.86 -1.39
CA GLN A 169 -1.90 6.09 -0.83
C GLN A 169 -2.17 7.34 -1.69
N LEU A 170 -2.47 7.18 -2.99
CA LEU A 170 -2.72 8.33 -3.90
C LEU A 170 -3.86 9.25 -3.44
N PRO A 171 -5.01 8.74 -2.96
CA PRO A 171 -6.08 9.57 -2.45
C PRO A 171 -5.64 10.44 -1.26
N LEU A 172 -4.85 9.85 -0.36
CA LEU A 172 -4.31 10.58 0.80
C LEU A 172 -3.31 11.65 0.40
N LEU A 173 -2.44 11.33 -0.55
CA LEU A 173 -1.49 12.29 -1.08
C LEU A 173 -2.20 13.51 -1.67
N SER A 174 -3.28 13.28 -2.44
CA SER A 174 -4.09 14.36 -3.01
C SER A 174 -4.66 15.26 -1.94
N VAL A 175 -5.22 14.67 -0.89
CA VAL A 175 -5.77 15.38 0.24
C VAL A 175 -4.70 16.13 1.02
N TYR A 176 -3.56 15.51 1.28
CA TYR A 176 -2.43 16.17 1.93
C TYR A 176 -1.97 17.41 1.13
N CYS A 177 -1.87 17.29 -0.20
CA CYS A 177 -1.58 18.43 -1.07
C CYS A 177 -2.61 19.55 -0.92
N PHE A 178 -3.91 19.25 -0.84
CA PHE A 178 -4.95 20.25 -0.61
C PHE A 178 -4.78 20.99 0.72
N PHE A 179 -4.40 20.29 1.78
CA PHE A 179 -4.16 20.95 3.08
C PHE A 179 -2.90 21.79 3.10
N VAL A 180 -1.82 21.32 2.47
CA VAL A 180 -0.54 22.07 2.41
C VAL A 180 -0.69 23.36 1.59
N PHE A 181 -1.38 23.28 0.47
CA PHE A 181 -1.58 24.42 -0.44
C PHE A 181 -2.79 25.29 -0.08
N SER A 182 -3.46 25.03 1.07
CA SER A 182 -4.58 25.83 1.57
C SER A 182 -5.71 26.04 0.55
N PHE A 183 -5.97 25.06 -0.30
CA PHE A 183 -7.08 25.10 -1.24
C PHE A 183 -8.43 25.09 -0.51
N LYS A 184 -9.40 25.81 -1.01
CA LYS A 184 -10.77 25.82 -0.46
C LYS A 184 -11.40 24.43 -0.60
N PRO A 185 -12.16 23.95 0.41
CA PRO A 185 -12.80 22.62 0.35
C PRO A 185 -13.76 22.44 -0.84
N SER A 186 -14.31 23.54 -1.39
CA SER A 186 -15.11 23.53 -2.62
C SER A 186 -14.35 23.00 -3.85
N ASN A 187 -13.03 23.18 -3.89
CA ASN A 187 -12.23 22.69 -5.01
C ASN A 187 -12.06 21.16 -4.93
N LEU A 188 -12.07 20.57 -3.73
CA LEU A 188 -11.97 19.14 -3.53
C LEU A 188 -13.19 18.40 -4.11
N THR A 189 -14.40 18.96 -3.94
CA THR A 189 -15.62 18.38 -4.51
C THR A 189 -15.60 18.40 -6.05
N HIS A 190 -15.05 19.44 -6.65
CA HIS A 190 -14.91 19.53 -8.11
C HIS A 190 -13.89 18.56 -8.71
N THR A 191 -12.79 18.29 -8.00
CA THR A 191 -11.73 17.39 -8.48
C THR A 191 -12.06 15.92 -8.26
N ARG A 192 -13.04 15.57 -7.39
CA ARG A 192 -13.43 14.21 -7.03
C ARG A 192 -13.72 13.32 -8.24
N LYS A 193 -14.47 13.81 -9.22
CA LYS A 193 -14.81 13.09 -10.46
C LYS A 193 -13.56 12.70 -11.28
N TYR A 194 -12.55 13.56 -11.32
CA TYR A 194 -11.31 13.29 -12.05
C TYR A 194 -10.48 12.21 -11.36
N TRP A 195 -10.52 12.16 -10.02
CA TRP A 195 -9.87 11.09 -9.26
C TRP A 195 -10.50 9.74 -9.52
N HIS A 196 -11.83 9.63 -9.60
CA HIS A 196 -12.48 8.37 -9.95
C HIS A 196 -12.06 7.87 -11.34
N VAL A 197 -12.02 8.74 -12.32
CA VAL A 197 -11.56 8.38 -13.67
C VAL A 197 -10.09 7.98 -13.67
N CYS A 198 -9.25 8.69 -12.93
CA CYS A 198 -7.84 8.35 -12.79
C CYS A 198 -7.66 6.97 -12.15
N LEU A 199 -8.38 6.65 -11.06
CA LEU A 199 -8.32 5.34 -10.41
C LEU A 199 -8.82 4.20 -11.33
N LEU A 200 -9.84 4.46 -12.15
CA LEU A 200 -10.28 3.52 -13.19
C LEU A 200 -9.19 3.25 -14.23
N CYS A 201 -8.54 4.29 -14.74
CA CYS A 201 -7.45 4.14 -15.70
C CYS A 201 -6.26 3.38 -15.08
N VAL A 202 -5.92 3.69 -13.85
CA VAL A 202 -4.79 3.04 -13.16
C VAL A 202 -5.09 1.57 -12.88
N SER A 203 -6.33 1.22 -12.47
CA SER A 203 -6.73 -0.18 -12.30
C SER A 203 -6.60 -0.98 -13.60
N ALA A 204 -6.86 -0.35 -14.77
CA ALA A 204 -6.71 -0.99 -16.07
C ALA A 204 -5.26 -1.38 -16.40
N PHE A 205 -4.27 -0.63 -15.89
CA PHE A 205 -2.86 -0.96 -16.10
C PHE A 205 -2.35 -2.07 -15.16
N ILE A 206 -3.00 -2.26 -14.02
CA ILE A 206 -2.54 -3.20 -12.99
C ILE A 206 -3.18 -4.58 -13.16
N CYS A 207 -4.48 -4.59 -13.46
CA CYS A 207 -5.23 -5.83 -13.63
C CYS A 207 -4.96 -6.46 -15.01
N PRO A 208 -5.03 -7.80 -15.09
CA PRO A 208 -5.11 -8.47 -16.39
C PRO A 208 -6.23 -7.90 -17.25
N PRO A 209 -6.18 -8.09 -18.58
CA PRO A 209 -7.18 -7.55 -19.51
C PRO A 209 -8.53 -8.29 -19.40
N ASP A 210 -9.11 -8.25 -18.21
CA ASP A 210 -10.45 -8.75 -17.89
C ASP A 210 -11.27 -7.64 -17.25
N VAL A 211 -12.44 -7.35 -17.86
CA VAL A 211 -13.33 -6.27 -17.43
C VAL A 211 -13.83 -6.49 -16.00
N GLY A 212 -14.15 -7.74 -15.63
CA GLY A 212 -14.63 -8.06 -14.30
C GLY A 212 -13.61 -7.75 -13.20
N LEU A 213 -12.36 -8.19 -13.40
CA LEU A 213 -11.27 -7.94 -12.45
C LEU A 213 -10.90 -6.45 -12.39
N GLN A 214 -10.87 -5.76 -13.54
CA GLN A 214 -10.62 -4.33 -13.60
C GLN A 214 -11.67 -3.53 -12.81
N LEU A 215 -12.96 -3.87 -12.98
CA LEU A 215 -14.05 -3.21 -12.27
C LEU A 215 -14.01 -3.47 -10.77
N THR A 216 -13.75 -4.71 -10.34
CA THR A 216 -13.64 -5.03 -8.90
C THR A 216 -12.46 -4.31 -8.25
N CYS A 217 -11.31 -4.25 -8.92
CA CYS A 217 -10.14 -3.53 -8.46
C CYS A 217 -10.42 -2.01 -8.36
N SER A 218 -10.98 -1.40 -9.41
CA SER A 218 -11.33 0.01 -9.42
C SER A 218 -12.36 0.36 -8.37
N PHE A 219 -13.36 -0.49 -8.15
CA PHE A 219 -14.38 -0.30 -7.12
C PHE A 219 -13.75 -0.28 -5.72
N CYS A 220 -12.86 -1.21 -5.40
CA CYS A 220 -12.13 -1.22 -4.13
C CYS A 220 -11.35 0.07 -3.91
N LEU A 221 -10.63 0.55 -4.94
CA LEU A 221 -9.86 1.80 -4.87
C LEU A 221 -10.76 3.04 -4.70
N ILE A 222 -11.89 3.08 -5.40
CA ILE A 222 -12.88 4.15 -5.27
C ILE A 222 -13.50 4.16 -3.88
N CYS A 223 -13.86 3.00 -3.33
CA CYS A 223 -14.38 2.90 -1.96
C CYS A 223 -13.35 3.42 -0.93
N LEU A 224 -12.08 3.05 -1.07
CA LEU A 224 -11.02 3.58 -0.21
C LEU A 224 -10.90 5.11 -0.33
N PHE A 225 -10.95 5.65 -1.55
CA PHE A 225 -10.93 7.09 -1.79
C PHE A 225 -12.11 7.80 -1.12
N GLU A 226 -13.32 7.28 -1.25
CA GLU A 226 -14.54 7.86 -0.67
C GLU A 226 -14.51 7.81 0.87
N CYS A 227 -14.01 6.73 1.46
CA CYS A 227 -13.82 6.65 2.91
C CYS A 227 -12.87 7.74 3.42
N VAL A 228 -11.76 7.94 2.76
CA VAL A 228 -10.78 8.99 3.11
C VAL A 228 -11.40 10.37 2.96
N TYR A 229 -12.07 10.61 1.83
CA TYR A 229 -12.75 11.87 1.56
C TYR A 229 -13.82 12.18 2.64
N GLY A 230 -14.64 11.19 3.01
CA GLY A 230 -15.63 11.29 4.08
C GLY A 230 -15.02 11.69 5.42
N CYS A 231 -13.93 11.03 5.82
CA CYS A 231 -13.21 11.36 7.05
C CYS A 231 -12.74 12.82 7.08
N ILE A 232 -12.28 13.34 5.94
CA ILE A 232 -11.83 14.71 5.82
C ILE A 232 -12.97 15.70 5.90
N CYS A 233 -14.09 15.41 5.24
CA CYS A 233 -15.28 16.26 5.33
C CYS A 233 -15.75 16.36 6.79
N ILE A 234 -15.80 15.26 7.51
CA ILE A 234 -16.15 15.23 8.94
C ILE A 234 -15.17 16.06 9.76
N ALA A 235 -13.86 15.90 9.57
CA ALA A 235 -12.83 16.66 10.28
C ALA A 235 -12.96 18.17 10.02
N ASN A 236 -13.29 18.59 8.80
CA ASN A 236 -13.51 20.00 8.45
C ASN A 236 -14.77 20.60 9.10
N VAL A 237 -15.85 19.81 9.17
CA VAL A 237 -17.09 20.23 9.86
C VAL A 237 -16.82 20.44 11.35
N TYR A 238 -16.14 19.50 12.01
CA TYR A 238 -15.74 19.65 13.41
C TYR A 238 -14.86 20.89 13.65
N LYS A 239 -13.93 21.15 12.74
CA LYS A 239 -13.09 22.36 12.85
C LYS A 239 -13.92 23.65 12.77
N LYS A 240 -14.93 23.70 11.90
CA LYS A 240 -15.79 24.87 11.73
C LYS A 240 -16.69 25.10 12.95
N THR A 241 -17.33 24.06 13.47
CA THR A 241 -18.18 24.15 14.67
C THR A 241 -17.39 24.55 15.92
N PHE A 242 -16.14 24.10 16.06
CA PHE A 242 -15.28 24.51 17.18
C PHE A 242 -14.81 25.98 17.04
N SER A 243 -14.64 26.50 15.82
CA SER A 243 -14.23 27.87 15.59
C SER A 243 -15.39 28.88 15.73
N GLU A 244 -16.63 28.42 15.64
CA GLU A 244 -17.84 29.24 15.83
C GLU A 244 -18.30 29.30 17.31
N ASN A 245 -17.81 28.35 18.14
CA ASN A 245 -18.14 28.26 19.58
C ASN A 245 -17.05 28.84 20.51
N CYS A 246 -15.96 29.36 19.96
CA CYS A 246 -14.92 30.14 20.66
C CYS A 246 -14.86 31.56 20.17
#